data_634b480b6ab34bfad0f3e22c5f2c6242
#
_entry.id   634b480b6ab34bfad0f3e22c5f2c6242
#
_cell.length_a   1.000
_cell.length_b   1.000
_cell.length_c   1.000
_cell.angle_alpha   90.00
_cell.angle_beta   90.00
_cell.angle_gamma   90.00
#
_symmetry.space_group_name_H-M   'P 1'
#
loop_
_entity.id
_entity.type
_entity.pdbx_description
1 polymer ?
#
loop_
_entity_poly.entity_id
_entity_poly.type
_entity_poly.pdbx_seq_one_letter_code
_entity_poly.pdbx_strand_id
1 'polypeptide(L)'
;MLIIHGTVHTMDGPAIDNGFVAIREGKIWKVGPMEECPADWKGETLDARGGHILPGFVDAHCHLGMFGDAMGFEGDDGNEATDPCTPHLRAIDGVNPMDRCFRDARLAGVTTVLTGPGSANPISGQFVAMKTAGRWLDDMVIKAPAAMKLALGENPKLTYHERHEGPITRMATAAVIRENLAKAVEYRDKLERAAADPDEEKPEFDAKLEALLPVVRRELPVHIHAHRADDIATGIRICKEFGLEYVIVHGTEGHLIANELAREGARVITGPCLGDRSKPELANMSLETPVLLAMAGVKIAICTDHPETPVQYLPLCAAMAVKGGLPADAALAAITIWAAEIGGVAHRVGSLTTGKDGDVVVMSGHPLNWLSRVSAVVVDGRRVTE
;
A
#
# COMPACT_ATOMS: atom_id res chain seq x y z
N MET A 1 -8.93 -5.44 -25.61
CA MET A 1 -7.64 -4.85 -26.06
C MET A 1 -6.62 -5.96 -26.23
N LEU A 2 -5.76 -5.88 -27.24
CA LEU A 2 -4.64 -6.80 -27.45
C LEU A 2 -3.34 -5.99 -27.45
N ILE A 3 -2.35 -6.38 -26.63
CA ILE A 3 -1.04 -5.75 -26.55
C ILE A 3 -0.03 -6.77 -27.07
N ILE A 4 0.80 -6.41 -28.03
CA ILE A 4 1.67 -7.34 -28.78
C ILE A 4 3.12 -6.86 -28.86
N HIS A 5 4.02 -7.77 -29.22
CA HIS A 5 5.43 -7.53 -29.55
C HIS A 5 6.22 -6.86 -28.43
N GLY A 6 6.10 -7.35 -27.19
CA GLY A 6 6.90 -6.90 -26.06
C GLY A 6 7.45 -8.02 -25.21
N THR A 7 8.43 -7.74 -24.37
CA THR A 7 8.84 -8.63 -23.27
C THR A 7 7.80 -8.54 -22.17
N VAL A 8 7.06 -9.61 -21.91
CA VAL A 8 5.96 -9.64 -20.94
C VAL A 8 6.46 -10.13 -19.59
N HIS A 9 6.45 -9.26 -18.59
CA HIS A 9 6.71 -9.60 -17.20
C HIS A 9 5.37 -9.94 -16.51
N THR A 10 5.03 -11.21 -16.47
CA THR A 10 3.73 -11.63 -15.94
C THR A 10 3.58 -11.41 -14.44
N MET A 11 4.68 -11.38 -13.70
CA MET A 11 4.76 -11.41 -12.22
C MET A 11 4.07 -12.66 -11.61
N ASP A 12 3.91 -13.71 -12.42
CA ASP A 12 3.34 -15.01 -12.07
C ASP A 12 4.16 -16.16 -12.72
N GLY A 13 5.41 -15.87 -13.08
CA GLY A 13 6.34 -16.78 -13.73
C GLY A 13 7.46 -16.03 -14.46
N PRO A 14 8.27 -16.73 -15.25
CA PRO A 14 9.33 -16.12 -16.05
C PRO A 14 8.79 -15.11 -17.06
N ALA A 15 9.61 -14.12 -17.41
CA ALA A 15 9.28 -13.19 -18.49
C ALA A 15 9.18 -13.93 -19.84
N ILE A 16 8.26 -13.46 -20.69
CA ILE A 16 8.00 -14.02 -22.01
C ILE A 16 8.56 -13.06 -23.05
N ASP A 17 9.61 -13.47 -23.75
CA ASP A 17 10.15 -12.68 -24.85
C ASP A 17 9.18 -12.69 -26.05
N ASN A 18 9.05 -11.51 -26.71
CA ASN A 18 8.14 -11.34 -27.83
C ASN A 18 6.75 -11.94 -27.56
N GLY A 19 6.12 -11.47 -26.47
CA GLY A 19 4.83 -11.96 -26.01
C GLY A 19 3.68 -11.00 -26.32
N PHE A 20 2.49 -11.44 -25.88
CA PHE A 20 1.26 -10.66 -25.96
C PHE A 20 0.46 -10.73 -24.66
N VAL A 21 -0.41 -9.76 -24.46
CA VAL A 21 -1.44 -9.72 -23.42
C VAL A 21 -2.78 -9.38 -24.09
N ALA A 22 -3.75 -10.27 -23.96
CA ALA A 22 -5.11 -10.08 -24.44
C ALA A 22 -6.07 -9.81 -23.28
N ILE A 23 -6.86 -8.75 -23.38
CA ILE A 23 -7.82 -8.30 -22.38
C ILE A 23 -9.23 -8.31 -22.97
N ARG A 24 -10.18 -8.94 -22.28
CA ARG A 24 -11.61 -8.96 -22.60
C ARG A 24 -12.43 -8.54 -21.40
N GLU A 25 -13.43 -7.71 -21.62
CA GLU A 25 -14.36 -7.28 -20.56
C GLU A 25 -13.63 -6.75 -19.30
N GLY A 26 -12.53 -5.99 -19.51
CA GLY A 26 -11.73 -5.44 -18.42
C GLY A 26 -10.82 -6.43 -17.71
N LYS A 27 -10.76 -7.70 -18.12
CA LYS A 27 -9.96 -8.76 -17.46
C LYS A 27 -8.88 -9.31 -18.38
N ILE A 28 -7.75 -9.70 -17.80
CA ILE A 28 -6.73 -10.49 -18.50
C ILE A 28 -7.39 -11.79 -18.97
N TRP A 29 -7.43 -12.00 -20.29
CA TRP A 29 -8.02 -13.19 -20.88
C TRP A 29 -6.98 -14.23 -21.26
N LYS A 30 -5.86 -13.81 -21.87
CA LYS A 30 -4.77 -14.69 -22.25
C LYS A 30 -3.45 -13.92 -22.29
N VAL A 31 -2.37 -14.56 -21.85
CA VAL A 31 -0.99 -14.10 -21.96
C VAL A 31 -0.14 -15.23 -22.52
N GLY A 32 0.81 -14.94 -23.40
CA GLY A 32 1.68 -15.95 -23.97
C GLY A 32 2.65 -15.40 -25.01
N PRO A 33 3.48 -16.27 -25.62
CA PRO A 33 4.35 -15.92 -26.73
C PRO A 33 3.54 -15.60 -27.99
N MET A 34 4.11 -14.81 -28.91
CA MET A 34 3.40 -14.35 -30.13
C MET A 34 2.86 -15.47 -31.02
N GLU A 35 3.47 -16.67 -30.99
CA GLU A 35 2.99 -17.82 -31.72
C GLU A 35 1.60 -18.28 -31.28
N GLU A 36 1.22 -17.96 -30.05
CA GLU A 36 -0.11 -18.27 -29.47
C GLU A 36 -1.08 -17.08 -29.52
N CYS A 37 -0.69 -15.96 -30.14
CA CYS A 37 -1.49 -14.77 -30.21
C CYS A 37 -2.76 -15.03 -31.04
N PRO A 38 -3.95 -14.57 -30.57
CA PRO A 38 -5.20 -14.74 -31.32
C PRO A 38 -5.15 -14.05 -32.69
N ALA A 39 -5.24 -14.83 -33.77
CA ALA A 39 -5.16 -14.33 -35.15
C ALA A 39 -6.40 -13.47 -35.53
N ASP A 40 -7.58 -13.80 -35.00
CA ASP A 40 -8.85 -13.16 -35.35
C ASP A 40 -9.28 -12.08 -34.36
N TRP A 41 -8.33 -11.32 -33.80
CA TRP A 41 -8.63 -10.26 -32.85
C TRP A 41 -9.36 -9.09 -33.52
N LYS A 42 -10.56 -8.74 -33.02
CA LYS A 42 -11.39 -7.66 -33.58
C LYS A 42 -11.38 -6.38 -32.74
N GLY A 43 -10.71 -6.38 -31.60
CA GLY A 43 -10.61 -5.22 -30.70
C GLY A 43 -9.42 -4.32 -31.01
N GLU A 44 -9.26 -3.27 -30.23
CA GLU A 44 -8.08 -2.40 -30.27
C GLU A 44 -6.80 -3.22 -30.09
N THR A 45 -5.77 -2.89 -30.87
CA THR A 45 -4.44 -3.50 -30.75
C THR A 45 -3.39 -2.41 -30.47
N LEU A 46 -2.55 -2.66 -29.48
CA LEU A 46 -1.42 -1.83 -29.09
C LEU A 46 -0.13 -2.59 -29.34
N ASP A 47 0.74 -2.03 -30.16
CA ASP A 47 2.06 -2.61 -30.43
C ASP A 47 3.10 -2.03 -29.45
N ALA A 48 3.69 -2.86 -28.62
CA ALA A 48 4.72 -2.49 -27.66
C ALA A 48 6.09 -2.23 -28.33
N ARG A 49 6.25 -2.59 -29.62
CA ARG A 49 7.44 -2.31 -30.44
C ARG A 49 8.75 -2.77 -29.81
N GLY A 50 8.74 -3.96 -29.22
CA GLY A 50 9.89 -4.52 -28.50
C GLY A 50 10.10 -3.94 -27.08
N GLY A 51 9.19 -3.12 -26.60
CA GLY A 51 9.21 -2.61 -25.23
C GLY A 51 8.81 -3.69 -24.20
N HIS A 52 8.63 -3.26 -22.96
CA HIS A 52 8.25 -4.14 -21.85
C HIS A 52 6.77 -3.96 -21.49
N ILE A 53 6.09 -5.07 -21.24
CA ILE A 53 4.68 -5.15 -20.85
C ILE A 53 4.62 -5.71 -19.43
N LEU A 54 4.03 -4.96 -18.49
CA LEU A 54 3.96 -5.31 -17.07
C LEU A 54 2.52 -5.14 -16.54
N PRO A 55 2.17 -5.77 -15.41
CA PRO A 55 0.99 -5.33 -14.67
C PRO A 55 1.16 -3.90 -14.20
N GLY A 56 0.06 -3.19 -14.01
CA GLY A 56 0.08 -1.88 -13.36
C GLY A 56 0.80 -1.91 -12.04
N PHE A 57 1.59 -0.88 -11.76
CA PHE A 57 2.32 -0.76 -10.49
C PHE A 57 1.35 -0.51 -9.34
N VAL A 58 1.71 -1.02 -8.17
CA VAL A 58 0.92 -0.94 -6.93
C VAL A 58 1.76 -0.23 -5.87
N ASP A 59 1.32 0.94 -5.42
CA ASP A 59 1.88 1.56 -4.23
C ASP A 59 1.13 1.09 -2.99
N ALA A 60 1.79 0.29 -2.17
CA ALA A 60 1.17 -0.36 -1.01
C ALA A 60 0.97 0.58 0.19
N HIS A 61 1.53 1.79 0.14
CA HIS A 61 1.36 2.81 1.18
C HIS A 61 1.65 4.22 0.65
N CYS A 62 0.63 5.05 0.62
CA CYS A 62 0.71 6.47 0.31
C CYS A 62 -0.47 7.23 0.94
N HIS A 63 -0.52 8.54 0.72
CA HIS A 63 -1.60 9.42 1.13
C HIS A 63 -2.21 10.15 -0.06
N LEU A 64 -2.25 9.48 -1.21
CA LEU A 64 -2.72 10.02 -2.48
C LEU A 64 -4.15 10.56 -2.37
N GLY A 65 -4.35 11.82 -2.75
CA GLY A 65 -5.65 12.50 -2.72
C GLY A 65 -6.08 13.02 -1.36
N MET A 66 -5.22 12.90 -0.31
CA MET A 66 -5.50 13.38 1.04
C MET A 66 -4.71 14.64 1.42
N PHE A 67 -3.78 15.08 0.57
CA PHE A 67 -3.05 16.35 0.69
C PHE A 67 -3.20 17.07 -0.64
N GLY A 68 -4.24 17.88 -0.78
CA GLY A 68 -4.58 18.56 -2.03
C GLY A 68 -3.40 19.36 -2.60
N ASP A 69 -3.01 19.08 -3.86
CA ASP A 69 -1.84 19.70 -4.50
C ASP A 69 -1.98 21.22 -4.54
N ALA A 70 -1.07 21.93 -3.85
CA ALA A 70 -1.01 23.39 -3.74
C ALA A 70 -2.23 24.07 -3.07
N MET A 71 -3.07 23.34 -2.32
CA MET A 71 -4.29 23.88 -1.68
C MET A 71 -4.08 24.36 -0.23
N GLY A 72 -2.94 24.05 0.38
CA GLY A 72 -2.68 24.39 1.78
C GLY A 72 -3.64 23.64 2.72
N PHE A 73 -3.99 24.24 3.84
CA PHE A 73 -4.82 23.61 4.88
C PHE A 73 -6.18 23.10 4.36
N GLU A 74 -6.79 23.78 3.40
CA GLU A 74 -8.09 23.35 2.85
C GLU A 74 -8.02 22.01 2.14
N GLY A 75 -6.86 21.67 1.56
CA GLY A 75 -6.62 20.37 0.91
C GLY A 75 -5.92 19.33 1.81
N ASP A 76 -5.62 19.65 3.08
CA ASP A 76 -4.92 18.76 4.01
C ASP A 76 -5.91 17.98 4.88
N ASP A 77 -6.33 16.83 4.38
CA ASP A 77 -7.20 15.87 5.06
C ASP A 77 -6.42 14.61 5.55
N GLY A 78 -5.10 14.68 5.51
CA GLY A 78 -4.26 13.52 5.85
C GLY A 78 -4.19 13.19 7.33
N ASN A 79 -4.39 14.17 8.24
CA ASN A 79 -4.21 13.95 9.67
C ASN A 79 -5.25 14.69 10.53
N GLU A 80 -6.12 13.94 11.18
CA GLU A 80 -7.03 14.46 12.21
C GLU A 80 -6.33 14.44 13.58
N ALA A 81 -5.66 15.52 13.94
CA ALA A 81 -4.81 15.57 15.13
C ALA A 81 -5.54 16.08 16.40
N THR A 82 -6.87 16.09 16.42
CA THR A 82 -7.67 16.57 17.58
C THR A 82 -7.95 15.48 18.61
N ASP A 83 -7.72 14.22 18.26
CA ASP A 83 -7.90 13.05 19.13
C ASP A 83 -6.86 11.98 18.77
N PRO A 84 -6.10 11.42 19.73
CA PRO A 84 -5.08 10.41 19.44
C PRO A 84 -5.63 9.06 18.97
N CYS A 85 -6.95 8.87 19.00
CA CYS A 85 -7.59 7.61 18.63
C CYS A 85 -8.83 7.84 17.76
N THR A 86 -8.67 7.72 16.44
CA THR A 86 -9.70 8.02 15.43
C THR A 86 -9.95 6.84 14.46
N PRO A 87 -10.16 5.59 14.94
CA PRO A 87 -10.29 4.42 14.08
C PRO A 87 -11.50 4.44 13.15
N HIS A 88 -12.51 5.24 13.47
CA HIS A 88 -13.76 5.39 12.71
C HIS A 88 -13.63 6.31 11.49
N LEU A 89 -12.52 7.06 11.36
CA LEU A 89 -12.26 7.88 10.19
C LEU A 89 -11.86 6.98 9.00
N ARG A 90 -12.46 7.26 7.85
CA ARG A 90 -12.29 6.44 6.64
C ARG A 90 -11.68 7.27 5.53
N ALA A 91 -10.57 6.81 4.96
CA ALA A 91 -9.92 7.50 3.84
C ALA A 91 -10.88 7.76 2.66
N ILE A 92 -11.84 6.86 2.44
CA ILE A 92 -12.83 7.02 1.36
C ILE A 92 -13.67 8.31 1.48
N ASP A 93 -13.78 8.88 2.68
CA ASP A 93 -14.53 10.13 2.90
C ASP A 93 -13.65 11.39 2.72
N GLY A 94 -12.30 11.25 2.69
CA GLY A 94 -11.35 12.36 2.54
C GLY A 94 -10.59 12.39 1.23
N VAL A 95 -10.54 11.29 0.47
CA VAL A 95 -9.80 11.23 -0.80
C VAL A 95 -10.49 12.05 -1.88
N ASN A 96 -9.75 12.99 -2.49
CA ASN A 96 -10.17 13.72 -3.67
C ASN A 96 -9.67 13.02 -4.96
N PRO A 97 -10.51 12.26 -5.70
CA PRO A 97 -10.09 11.54 -6.90
C PRO A 97 -9.80 12.46 -8.11
N MET A 98 -10.12 13.75 -7.98
CA MET A 98 -9.86 14.77 -9.00
C MET A 98 -8.53 15.50 -8.78
N ASP A 99 -7.82 15.19 -7.68
CA ASP A 99 -6.51 15.76 -7.44
C ASP A 99 -5.54 15.37 -8.55
N ARG A 100 -4.66 16.30 -8.90
CA ARG A 100 -3.64 16.15 -9.94
C ARG A 100 -2.74 14.93 -9.73
N CYS A 101 -2.46 14.58 -8.49
CA CYS A 101 -1.62 13.43 -8.15
C CYS A 101 -2.16 12.10 -8.72
N PHE A 102 -3.48 11.94 -8.88
CA PHE A 102 -4.06 10.75 -9.56
C PHE A 102 -3.68 10.68 -11.04
N ARG A 103 -3.67 11.84 -11.74
CA ARG A 103 -3.20 11.90 -13.13
C ARG A 103 -1.72 11.52 -13.21
N ASP A 104 -0.89 12.08 -12.35
CA ASP A 104 0.55 11.82 -12.34
C ASP A 104 0.84 10.35 -12.00
N ALA A 105 0.10 9.73 -11.07
CA ALA A 105 0.17 8.31 -10.76
C ALA A 105 -0.11 7.43 -11.99
N ARG A 106 -1.29 7.58 -12.59
CA ARG A 106 -1.70 6.73 -13.70
C ARG A 106 -0.83 6.89 -14.94
N LEU A 107 -0.35 8.11 -15.25
CA LEU A 107 0.55 8.34 -16.37
C LEU A 107 1.95 7.75 -16.15
N ALA A 108 2.37 7.55 -14.90
CA ALA A 108 3.60 6.86 -14.54
C ALA A 108 3.42 5.33 -14.44
N GLY A 109 2.21 4.80 -14.69
CA GLY A 109 1.91 3.38 -14.61
C GLY A 109 1.55 2.88 -13.22
N VAL A 110 1.41 3.75 -12.21
CA VAL A 110 0.86 3.38 -10.91
C VAL A 110 -0.65 3.34 -11.03
N THR A 111 -1.22 2.15 -11.17
CA THR A 111 -2.65 1.94 -11.44
C THR A 111 -3.46 1.65 -10.20
N THR A 112 -2.79 1.25 -9.11
CA THR A 112 -3.41 0.90 -7.83
C THR A 112 -2.61 1.51 -6.69
N VAL A 113 -3.31 2.06 -5.71
CA VAL A 113 -2.72 2.59 -4.47
C VAL A 113 -3.49 2.11 -3.24
N LEU A 114 -2.77 1.95 -2.13
CA LEU A 114 -3.36 1.93 -0.81
C LEU A 114 -3.13 3.31 -0.20
N THR A 115 -4.20 4.08 -0.07
CA THR A 115 -4.17 5.45 0.45
C THR A 115 -4.99 5.57 1.73
N GLY A 116 -4.59 6.45 2.62
CA GLY A 116 -5.25 6.62 3.91
C GLY A 116 -4.59 7.66 4.78
N PRO A 117 -5.02 7.76 6.05
CA PRO A 117 -4.53 8.78 6.97
C PRO A 117 -3.04 8.63 7.27
N GLY A 118 -2.42 9.77 7.57
CA GLY A 118 -1.03 9.85 8.01
C GLY A 118 -0.78 9.25 9.39
N SER A 119 0.33 9.63 10.00
CA SER A 119 0.84 9.02 11.23
C SER A 119 0.86 9.96 12.43
N ALA A 120 0.04 11.02 12.42
CA ALA A 120 -0.09 11.93 13.56
C ALA A 120 -0.65 11.23 14.81
N ASN A 121 -1.55 10.26 14.64
CA ASN A 121 -2.26 9.59 15.73
C ASN A 121 -1.73 8.18 16.01
N PRO A 122 -1.68 7.72 17.26
CA PRO A 122 -1.47 6.31 17.60
C PRO A 122 -2.43 5.36 16.87
N ILE A 123 -3.70 5.74 16.68
CA ILE A 123 -4.69 5.08 15.84
C ILE A 123 -5.34 6.13 14.95
N SER A 124 -5.02 6.13 13.65
CA SER A 124 -5.39 7.24 12.75
C SER A 124 -6.68 6.99 11.96
N GLY A 125 -6.98 5.73 11.58
CA GLY A 125 -8.17 5.43 10.77
C GLY A 125 -7.93 4.37 9.70
N GLN A 126 -8.87 4.30 8.75
CA GLN A 126 -8.98 3.21 7.79
C GLN A 126 -8.42 3.61 6.42
N PHE A 127 -7.54 2.77 5.88
CA PHE A 127 -7.04 2.86 4.50
C PHE A 127 -8.05 2.32 3.49
N VAL A 128 -7.97 2.81 2.27
CA VAL A 128 -8.67 2.28 1.08
C VAL A 128 -7.64 1.83 0.04
N ALA A 129 -7.90 0.67 -0.60
CA ALA A 129 -7.21 0.25 -1.80
C ALA A 129 -8.07 0.62 -3.01
N MET A 130 -7.49 1.36 -3.97
CA MET A 130 -8.26 1.91 -5.08
C MET A 130 -7.43 2.02 -6.36
N LYS A 131 -8.13 2.11 -7.49
CA LYS A 131 -7.55 2.44 -8.80
C LYS A 131 -7.18 3.93 -8.86
N THR A 132 -6.20 4.27 -9.68
CA THR A 132 -5.84 5.68 -9.94
C THR A 132 -6.56 6.28 -11.14
N ALA A 133 -7.32 5.48 -11.88
CA ALA A 133 -8.12 5.89 -13.03
C ALA A 133 -9.60 5.84 -12.69
N GLY A 134 -10.28 6.97 -12.87
CA GLY A 134 -11.69 7.16 -12.57
C GLY A 134 -11.99 8.62 -12.25
N ARG A 135 -13.24 8.93 -11.95
CA ARG A 135 -13.70 10.25 -11.50
C ARG A 135 -14.67 10.15 -10.33
N TRP A 136 -15.35 9.03 -10.21
CA TRP A 136 -16.26 8.73 -9.12
C TRP A 136 -15.59 7.74 -8.17
N LEU A 137 -15.41 8.14 -6.94
CA LEU A 137 -14.58 7.41 -5.98
C LEU A 137 -15.03 5.96 -5.79
N ASP A 138 -16.36 5.73 -5.65
CA ASP A 138 -16.90 4.40 -5.42
C ASP A 138 -16.57 3.42 -6.57
N ASP A 139 -16.49 3.91 -7.82
CA ASP A 139 -16.11 3.10 -8.99
C ASP A 139 -14.61 2.75 -8.99
N MET A 140 -13.80 3.49 -8.24
CA MET A 140 -12.34 3.29 -8.15
C MET A 140 -11.95 2.34 -7.03
N VAL A 141 -12.82 2.09 -6.06
CA VAL A 141 -12.51 1.27 -4.87
C VAL A 141 -12.33 -0.20 -5.24
N ILE A 142 -11.22 -0.78 -4.77
CA ILE A 142 -10.95 -2.21 -4.84
C ILE A 142 -11.35 -2.88 -3.52
N LYS A 143 -10.97 -2.25 -2.38
CA LYS A 143 -11.23 -2.74 -1.03
C LYS A 143 -11.31 -1.59 -0.04
N ALA A 144 -12.39 -1.50 0.71
CA ALA A 144 -12.58 -0.55 1.81
C ALA A 144 -13.36 -1.20 2.96
N PRO A 145 -12.82 -1.21 4.20
CA PRO A 145 -11.46 -0.79 4.55
C PRO A 145 -10.39 -1.80 4.06
N ALA A 146 -9.19 -1.31 3.77
CA ALA A 146 -8.05 -2.15 3.36
C ALA A 146 -7.12 -2.49 4.54
N ALA A 147 -6.91 -1.54 5.44
CA ALA A 147 -6.14 -1.69 6.68
C ALA A 147 -6.55 -0.64 7.71
N MET A 148 -6.23 -0.87 8.99
CA MET A 148 -6.29 0.13 10.06
C MET A 148 -4.90 0.73 10.27
N LYS A 149 -4.77 2.06 10.24
CA LYS A 149 -3.49 2.75 10.48
C LYS A 149 -3.21 2.89 11.97
N LEU A 150 -2.04 2.38 12.37
CA LEU A 150 -1.41 2.67 13.65
C LEU A 150 -0.11 3.43 13.44
N ALA A 151 0.32 4.22 14.42
CA ALA A 151 1.61 4.87 14.38
C ALA A 151 2.31 4.84 15.74
N LEU A 152 3.62 4.58 15.69
CA LEU A 152 4.57 4.61 16.80
C LEU A 152 5.72 5.56 16.44
N GLY A 153 6.58 5.83 17.40
CA GLY A 153 7.79 6.61 17.16
C GLY A 153 7.60 8.10 17.33
N GLU A 154 8.24 8.86 16.46
CA GLU A 154 8.38 10.31 16.61
C GLU A 154 7.10 11.07 16.28
N ASN A 155 6.39 10.68 15.22
CA ASN A 155 5.28 11.46 14.70
C ASN A 155 4.14 11.67 15.72
N PRO A 156 3.57 10.64 16.39
CA PRO A 156 2.55 10.88 17.41
C PRO A 156 3.05 11.74 18.58
N LYS A 157 4.33 11.50 18.99
CA LYS A 157 4.93 12.27 20.09
C LYS A 157 5.05 13.75 19.75
N LEU A 158 5.52 14.08 18.54
CA LEU A 158 5.72 15.46 18.12
C LEU A 158 4.38 16.17 17.96
N THR A 159 3.43 15.54 17.29
CA THR A 159 2.07 16.08 17.05
C THR A 159 1.42 16.53 18.35
N TYR A 160 1.40 15.67 19.37
CA TYR A 160 0.74 16.00 20.63
C TYR A 160 1.60 16.87 21.57
N HIS A 161 2.95 16.81 21.46
CA HIS A 161 3.83 17.74 22.15
C HIS A 161 3.60 19.19 21.69
N GLU A 162 3.51 19.44 20.39
CA GLU A 162 3.25 20.76 19.82
C GLU A 162 1.88 21.33 20.23
N ARG A 163 0.92 20.45 20.49
CA ARG A 163 -0.42 20.81 20.97
C ARG A 163 -0.49 20.96 22.49
N HIS A 164 0.59 20.67 23.21
CA HIS A 164 0.60 20.61 24.68
C HIS A 164 -0.37 19.58 25.27
N GLU A 165 -0.57 18.46 24.56
CA GLU A 165 -1.46 17.34 24.89
C GLU A 165 -0.66 16.02 24.94
N GLY A 166 -1.30 14.91 25.30
CA GLY A 166 -0.68 13.57 25.24
C GLY A 166 -1.20 12.76 24.05
N PRO A 167 -0.43 11.78 23.59
CA PRO A 167 0.80 11.21 24.16
C PRO A 167 2.09 11.93 23.70
N ILE A 168 3.05 12.15 24.62
CA ILE A 168 4.35 12.77 24.33
C ILE A 168 5.54 11.83 24.58
N THR A 169 5.25 10.57 24.90
CA THR A 169 6.27 9.52 25.09
C THR A 169 5.91 8.25 24.33
N ARG A 170 6.90 7.43 23.96
CA ARG A 170 6.69 6.11 23.37
C ARG A 170 5.81 5.21 24.24
N MET A 171 5.98 5.30 25.57
CA MET A 171 5.16 4.56 26.53
C MET A 171 3.69 4.97 26.45
N ALA A 172 3.40 6.28 26.40
CA ALA A 172 2.05 6.81 26.31
C ALA A 172 1.39 6.47 24.96
N THR A 173 2.14 6.57 23.84
CA THR A 173 1.67 6.16 22.51
C THR A 173 1.25 4.68 22.51
N ALA A 174 2.10 3.80 23.05
CA ALA A 174 1.80 2.37 23.16
C ALA A 174 0.62 2.10 24.11
N ALA A 175 0.47 2.88 25.19
CA ALA A 175 -0.65 2.76 26.14
C ALA A 175 -1.98 3.13 25.48
N VAL A 176 -2.05 4.21 24.70
CA VAL A 176 -3.25 4.59 23.93
C VAL A 176 -3.69 3.46 23.00
N ILE A 177 -2.77 2.85 22.26
CA ILE A 177 -3.10 1.73 21.36
C ILE A 177 -3.66 0.55 22.16
N ARG A 178 -2.97 0.12 23.25
CA ARG A 178 -3.40 -1.01 24.07
C ARG A 178 -4.75 -0.79 24.73
N GLU A 179 -4.99 0.40 25.27
CA GLU A 179 -6.24 0.75 25.93
C GLU A 179 -7.42 0.63 24.97
N ASN A 180 -7.30 1.15 23.75
CA ASN A 180 -8.37 1.11 22.77
C ASN A 180 -8.57 -0.30 22.19
N LEU A 181 -7.51 -1.08 21.99
CA LEU A 181 -7.64 -2.49 21.61
C LEU A 181 -8.28 -3.33 22.70
N ALA A 182 -7.93 -3.10 23.97
CA ALA A 182 -8.55 -3.81 25.11
C ALA A 182 -10.04 -3.50 25.21
N LYS A 183 -10.43 -2.21 25.05
CA LYS A 183 -11.84 -1.81 24.99
C LYS A 183 -12.57 -2.47 23.81
N ALA A 184 -11.95 -2.57 22.65
CA ALA A 184 -12.54 -3.22 21.48
C ALA A 184 -12.73 -4.74 21.69
N VAL A 185 -11.79 -5.41 22.37
CA VAL A 185 -11.95 -6.82 22.76
C VAL A 185 -13.12 -7.00 23.73
N GLU A 186 -13.19 -6.17 24.77
CA GLU A 186 -14.31 -6.22 25.74
C GLU A 186 -15.66 -5.96 25.05
N TYR A 187 -15.70 -4.98 24.14
CA TYR A 187 -16.88 -4.64 23.37
C TYR A 187 -17.32 -5.81 22.47
N ARG A 188 -16.39 -6.43 21.75
CA ARG A 188 -16.63 -7.66 20.97
C ARG A 188 -17.24 -8.75 21.83
N ASP A 189 -16.61 -9.03 22.99
CA ASP A 189 -17.03 -10.12 23.88
C ASP A 189 -18.45 -9.87 24.45
N LYS A 190 -18.81 -8.59 24.73
CA LYS A 190 -20.16 -8.20 25.12
C LYS A 190 -21.16 -8.41 23.98
N LEU A 191 -20.82 -8.02 22.75
CA LEU A 191 -21.66 -8.25 21.58
C LEU A 191 -21.92 -9.74 21.34
N GLU A 192 -20.87 -10.57 21.47
CA GLU A 192 -20.98 -12.03 21.27
C GLU A 192 -21.83 -12.70 22.36
N ARG A 193 -21.71 -12.27 23.63
CA ARG A 193 -22.59 -12.76 24.71
C ARG A 193 -24.04 -12.39 24.47
N ALA A 194 -24.32 -11.11 24.17
CA ALA A 194 -25.68 -10.64 23.89
C ALA A 194 -26.31 -11.31 22.64
N ALA A 195 -25.47 -11.74 21.67
CA ALA A 195 -25.96 -12.52 20.53
C ALA A 195 -26.27 -13.98 20.88
N ALA A 196 -25.59 -14.54 21.87
CA ALA A 196 -25.74 -15.93 22.29
C ALA A 196 -26.84 -16.09 23.37
N ASP A 197 -27.11 -15.08 24.18
CA ASP A 197 -28.06 -15.12 25.29
C ASP A 197 -29.03 -13.90 25.22
N PRO A 198 -30.33 -14.13 25.01
CA PRO A 198 -31.33 -13.05 24.95
C PRO A 198 -31.51 -12.25 26.26
N ASP A 199 -31.07 -12.80 27.39
CA ASP A 199 -31.13 -12.13 28.69
C ASP A 199 -29.92 -11.19 28.96
N GLU A 200 -28.89 -11.28 28.10
CA GLU A 200 -27.73 -10.39 28.14
C GLU A 200 -28.01 -9.07 27.45
N GLU A 201 -27.66 -7.96 28.10
CA GLU A 201 -27.84 -6.61 27.55
C GLU A 201 -26.79 -6.30 26.47
N LYS A 202 -27.25 -5.87 25.29
CA LYS A 202 -26.37 -5.42 24.22
C LYS A 202 -25.65 -4.12 24.63
N PRO A 203 -24.31 -4.02 24.45
CA PRO A 203 -23.60 -2.80 24.76
C PRO A 203 -24.10 -1.61 23.89
N GLU A 204 -24.00 -0.41 24.44
CA GLU A 204 -24.26 0.82 23.69
C GLU A 204 -23.34 0.92 22.46
N PHE A 205 -23.86 1.52 21.40
CA PHE A 205 -23.08 1.72 20.16
C PHE A 205 -21.95 2.72 20.39
N ASP A 206 -20.72 2.31 20.04
CA ASP A 206 -19.53 3.15 20.02
C ASP A 206 -18.86 3.03 18.65
N ALA A 207 -18.87 4.13 17.89
CA ALA A 207 -18.35 4.16 16.52
C ALA A 207 -16.84 3.84 16.44
N LYS A 208 -16.06 4.19 17.46
CA LYS A 208 -14.63 3.88 17.51
C LYS A 208 -14.40 2.38 17.76
N LEU A 209 -15.15 1.79 18.68
CA LEU A 209 -15.05 0.38 18.99
C LEU A 209 -15.59 -0.48 17.85
N GLU A 210 -16.69 -0.09 17.21
CA GLU A 210 -17.22 -0.74 16.00
C GLU A 210 -16.15 -0.78 14.88
N ALA A 211 -15.44 0.33 14.67
CA ALA A 211 -14.38 0.40 13.66
C ALA A 211 -13.17 -0.49 13.97
N LEU A 212 -12.93 -0.82 15.26
CA LEU A 212 -11.86 -1.72 15.69
C LEU A 212 -12.29 -3.20 15.71
N LEU A 213 -13.59 -3.53 15.63
CA LEU A 213 -14.06 -4.93 15.64
C LEU A 213 -13.39 -5.79 14.56
N PRO A 214 -13.30 -5.36 13.28
CA PRO A 214 -12.62 -6.16 12.26
C PRO A 214 -11.14 -6.40 12.56
N VAL A 215 -10.48 -5.46 13.27
CA VAL A 215 -9.07 -5.60 13.68
C VAL A 215 -8.95 -6.70 14.74
N VAL A 216 -9.72 -6.64 15.83
CA VAL A 216 -9.66 -7.62 16.93
C VAL A 216 -10.26 -8.97 16.54
N ARG A 217 -11.01 -9.06 15.45
CA ARG A 217 -11.49 -10.30 14.81
C ARG A 217 -10.51 -10.86 13.76
N ARG A 218 -9.40 -10.17 13.50
CA ARG A 218 -8.39 -10.55 12.48
C ARG A 218 -8.90 -10.52 11.03
N GLU A 219 -9.95 -9.77 10.77
CA GLU A 219 -10.54 -9.57 9.44
C GLU A 219 -9.90 -8.40 8.71
N LEU A 220 -9.33 -7.45 9.47
CA LEU A 220 -8.66 -6.26 8.96
C LEU A 220 -7.24 -6.16 9.55
N PRO A 221 -6.17 -6.17 8.72
CA PRO A 221 -4.81 -6.01 9.21
C PRO A 221 -4.58 -4.58 9.69
N VAL A 222 -3.61 -4.42 10.60
CA VAL A 222 -3.09 -3.11 10.98
C VAL A 222 -1.82 -2.79 10.18
N HIS A 223 -1.72 -1.56 9.66
CA HIS A 223 -0.52 -1.00 9.07
C HIS A 223 0.15 -0.08 10.09
N ILE A 224 1.33 -0.47 10.56
CA ILE A 224 2.02 0.18 11.68
C ILE A 224 3.16 1.04 11.13
N HIS A 225 3.00 2.36 11.16
CA HIS A 225 4.10 3.29 10.94
C HIS A 225 5.13 3.14 12.07
N ALA A 226 6.34 2.76 11.71
CA ALA A 226 7.48 2.70 12.62
C ALA A 226 8.80 2.73 11.82
N HIS A 227 9.73 3.59 12.21
CA HIS A 227 11.03 3.71 11.59
C HIS A 227 12.12 2.98 12.39
N ARG A 228 12.21 3.21 13.70
CA ARG A 228 13.25 2.68 14.58
C ARG A 228 12.98 1.23 14.95
N ALA A 229 14.06 0.48 15.16
CA ALA A 229 14.00 -0.92 15.55
C ALA A 229 13.23 -1.16 16.86
N ASP A 230 13.36 -0.27 17.85
CA ASP A 230 12.66 -0.36 19.13
C ASP A 230 11.14 -0.09 18.99
N ASP A 231 10.75 0.85 18.11
CA ASP A 231 9.35 1.13 17.81
C ASP A 231 8.72 -0.03 17.01
N ILE A 232 9.43 -0.58 16.02
CA ILE A 232 9.02 -1.76 15.25
C ILE A 232 8.78 -2.94 16.21
N ALA A 233 9.73 -3.24 17.11
CA ALA A 233 9.59 -4.31 18.10
C ALA A 233 8.41 -4.07 19.05
N THR A 234 8.11 -2.81 19.41
CA THR A 234 6.94 -2.45 20.23
C THR A 234 5.65 -2.69 19.49
N GLY A 235 5.57 -2.31 18.20
CA GLY A 235 4.39 -2.59 17.35
C GLY A 235 4.11 -4.09 17.23
N ILE A 236 5.13 -4.89 16.96
CA ILE A 236 5.01 -6.36 16.91
C ILE A 236 4.54 -6.94 18.25
N ARG A 237 5.10 -6.45 19.37
CA ARG A 237 4.69 -6.90 20.72
C ARG A 237 3.21 -6.62 20.97
N ILE A 238 2.71 -5.43 20.64
CA ILE A 238 1.28 -5.08 20.77
C ILE A 238 0.43 -6.01 19.90
N CYS A 239 0.82 -6.23 18.65
CA CYS A 239 0.07 -7.13 17.76
C CYS A 239 0.01 -8.56 18.29
N LYS A 240 1.09 -9.06 18.88
CA LYS A 240 1.13 -10.40 19.51
C LYS A 240 0.24 -10.47 20.76
N GLU A 241 0.22 -9.42 21.59
CA GLU A 241 -0.64 -9.35 22.79
C GLU A 241 -2.13 -9.50 22.44
N PHE A 242 -2.56 -8.91 21.30
CA PHE A 242 -3.97 -8.95 20.85
C PHE A 242 -4.21 -9.94 19.70
N GLY A 243 -3.19 -10.65 19.24
CA GLY A 243 -3.28 -11.62 18.14
C GLY A 243 -3.65 -11.00 16.79
N LEU A 244 -3.18 -9.78 16.49
CA LEU A 244 -3.54 -9.04 15.29
C LEU A 244 -2.72 -9.46 14.06
N GLU A 245 -3.34 -9.38 12.87
CA GLU A 245 -2.63 -9.37 11.61
C GLU A 245 -1.99 -7.99 11.39
N TYR A 246 -0.72 -7.94 10.98
CA TYR A 246 0.00 -6.67 10.86
C TYR A 246 0.95 -6.59 9.68
N VAL A 247 1.26 -5.35 9.29
CA VAL A 247 2.29 -4.97 8.33
C VAL A 247 3.06 -3.79 8.93
N ILE A 248 4.38 -3.86 8.92
CA ILE A 248 5.24 -2.73 9.30
C ILE A 248 5.37 -1.80 8.10
N VAL A 249 5.13 -0.50 8.31
CA VAL A 249 5.31 0.53 7.30
C VAL A 249 6.57 1.32 7.59
N HIS A 250 7.34 1.61 6.55
CA HIS A 250 8.68 2.18 6.52
C HIS A 250 9.76 1.19 6.98
N GLY A 251 9.76 0.78 8.24
CA GLY A 251 10.75 -0.16 8.75
C GLY A 251 12.19 0.30 8.47
N THR A 252 12.48 1.60 8.60
CA THR A 252 13.76 2.23 8.20
C THR A 252 14.97 1.54 8.82
N GLU A 253 14.89 1.18 10.11
CA GLU A 253 15.91 0.39 10.82
C GLU A 253 15.62 -1.12 10.78
N GLY A 254 14.71 -1.59 9.95
CA GLY A 254 14.38 -3.01 9.82
C GLY A 254 15.57 -3.88 9.45
N HIS A 255 16.53 -3.33 8.71
CA HIS A 255 17.78 -4.03 8.38
C HIS A 255 18.65 -4.38 9.61
N LEU A 256 18.54 -3.61 10.70
CA LEU A 256 19.26 -3.89 11.95
C LEU A 256 18.68 -5.10 12.71
N ILE A 257 17.42 -5.45 12.44
CA ILE A 257 16.66 -6.53 13.09
C ILE A 257 16.01 -7.48 12.06
N ALA A 258 16.60 -7.62 10.88
CA ALA A 258 15.99 -8.36 9.77
C ALA A 258 15.73 -9.85 10.12
N ASN A 259 16.63 -10.49 10.85
CA ASN A 259 16.45 -11.87 11.31
C ASN A 259 15.30 -12.03 12.32
N GLU A 260 15.12 -11.05 13.19
CA GLU A 260 13.99 -11.00 14.13
C GLU A 260 12.68 -10.82 13.36
N LEU A 261 12.63 -9.91 12.40
CA LEU A 261 11.45 -9.71 11.55
C LEU A 261 11.08 -10.96 10.74
N ALA A 262 12.07 -11.67 10.21
CA ALA A 262 11.84 -12.93 9.51
C ALA A 262 11.28 -14.01 10.45
N ARG A 263 11.84 -14.15 11.67
CA ARG A 263 11.36 -15.09 12.68
C ARG A 263 9.92 -14.79 13.13
N GLU A 264 9.55 -13.50 13.20
CA GLU A 264 8.18 -13.07 13.53
C GLU A 264 7.21 -13.19 12.33
N GLY A 265 7.68 -13.59 11.14
CA GLY A 265 6.87 -13.64 9.91
C GLY A 265 6.35 -12.28 9.46
N ALA A 266 7.06 -11.21 9.82
CA ALA A 266 6.66 -9.85 9.53
C ALA A 266 6.63 -9.59 8.01
N ARG A 267 5.67 -8.77 7.58
CA ARG A 267 5.62 -8.16 6.25
C ARG A 267 5.98 -6.69 6.39
N VAL A 268 6.77 -6.16 5.47
CA VAL A 268 7.25 -4.78 5.55
C VAL A 268 6.99 -4.03 4.25
N ILE A 269 6.33 -2.90 4.34
CA ILE A 269 6.26 -1.90 3.26
C ILE A 269 7.39 -0.91 3.53
N THR A 270 8.50 -1.03 2.79
CA THR A 270 9.70 -0.22 3.02
C THR A 270 9.74 1.01 2.11
N GLY A 271 10.30 2.09 2.60
CA GLY A 271 10.41 3.36 1.88
C GLY A 271 9.75 4.53 2.63
N PRO A 272 9.73 5.73 2.00
CA PRO A 272 10.37 6.03 0.70
C PRO A 272 11.89 5.97 0.78
N CYS A 273 12.54 5.58 -0.33
CA CYS A 273 14.00 5.56 -0.42
C CYS A 273 14.58 6.79 -1.15
N LEU A 274 13.71 7.63 -1.69
CA LEU A 274 14.04 8.93 -2.29
C LEU A 274 13.60 10.04 -1.34
N GLY A 275 14.34 10.23 -0.28
CA GLY A 275 14.08 11.25 0.73
C GLY A 275 15.35 11.65 1.44
N ASP A 276 15.25 12.65 2.28
CA ASP A 276 16.32 13.11 3.16
C ASP A 276 16.14 12.53 4.58
N ARG A 277 17.20 12.57 5.37
CA ARG A 277 17.18 12.30 6.82
C ARG A 277 16.64 13.50 7.59
N SER A 278 15.43 13.90 7.26
CA SER A 278 14.77 15.13 7.74
C SER A 278 14.42 15.12 9.23
N LYS A 279 14.42 13.92 9.86
CA LYS A 279 14.09 13.73 11.27
C LYS A 279 14.95 12.63 11.91
N PRO A 280 15.15 12.66 13.25
CA PRO A 280 16.03 11.72 13.97
C PRO A 280 15.78 10.24 13.70
N GLU A 281 14.54 9.81 13.55
CA GLU A 281 14.21 8.40 13.30
C GLU A 281 14.60 7.91 11.90
N LEU A 282 14.99 8.81 10.98
CA LEU A 282 15.53 8.49 9.66
C LEU A 282 17.06 8.43 9.61
N ALA A 283 17.76 8.60 10.74
CA ALA A 283 19.23 8.67 10.80
C ALA A 283 19.91 7.46 10.12
N ASN A 284 19.31 6.27 10.24
CA ASN A 284 19.83 5.01 9.68
C ASN A 284 19.15 4.61 8.36
N MET A 285 18.53 5.55 7.65
CA MET A 285 17.94 5.28 6.33
C MET A 285 19.00 4.80 5.35
N SER A 286 18.77 3.64 4.70
CA SER A 286 19.70 3.00 3.79
C SER A 286 18.99 2.35 2.61
N LEU A 287 19.63 2.39 1.44
CA LEU A 287 19.18 1.64 0.26
C LEU A 287 19.34 0.11 0.44
N GLU A 288 20.14 -0.32 1.43
CA GLU A 288 20.32 -1.73 1.75
C GLU A 288 19.16 -2.30 2.58
N THR A 289 18.30 -1.45 3.17
CA THR A 289 17.18 -1.91 3.98
C THR A 289 16.29 -2.92 3.24
N PRO A 290 15.74 -2.66 2.04
CA PRO A 290 14.95 -3.65 1.32
C PRO A 290 15.73 -4.91 0.95
N VAL A 291 17.04 -4.79 0.71
CA VAL A 291 17.93 -5.92 0.36
C VAL A 291 18.07 -6.86 1.54
N LEU A 292 18.47 -6.34 2.70
CA LEU A 292 18.73 -7.14 3.89
C LEU A 292 17.45 -7.77 4.45
N LEU A 293 16.31 -7.08 4.35
CA LEU A 293 15.00 -7.64 4.67
C LEU A 293 14.66 -8.82 3.75
N ALA A 294 14.78 -8.64 2.43
CA ALA A 294 14.49 -9.70 1.47
C ALA A 294 15.43 -10.90 1.61
N MET A 295 16.74 -10.67 1.84
CA MET A 295 17.73 -11.73 2.08
C MET A 295 17.43 -12.53 3.35
N ALA A 296 16.90 -11.89 4.39
CA ALA A 296 16.44 -12.55 5.61
C ALA A 296 15.12 -13.35 5.43
N GLY A 297 14.48 -13.24 4.26
CA GLY A 297 13.20 -13.92 3.97
C GLY A 297 11.96 -13.10 4.37
N VAL A 298 12.11 -11.84 4.71
CA VAL A 298 10.99 -10.94 4.98
C VAL A 298 10.32 -10.57 3.65
N LYS A 299 9.00 -10.74 3.56
CA LYS A 299 8.23 -10.25 2.41
C LYS A 299 8.14 -8.74 2.43
N ILE A 300 8.58 -8.09 1.35
CA ILE A 300 8.63 -6.64 1.25
C ILE A 300 7.72 -6.09 0.15
N ALA A 301 7.24 -4.87 0.32
CA ALA A 301 6.81 -3.98 -0.74
C ALA A 301 7.61 -2.67 -0.67
N ILE A 302 7.67 -1.93 -1.76
CA ILE A 302 8.29 -0.60 -1.81
C ILE A 302 7.17 0.42 -2.00
N CYS A 303 7.21 1.51 -1.23
CA CYS A 303 6.22 2.59 -1.29
C CYS A 303 6.86 3.94 -1.59
N THR A 304 6.03 4.90 -1.98
CA THR A 304 6.41 6.30 -2.10
C THR A 304 6.11 7.11 -0.87
N ASP A 305 5.14 6.67 -0.06
CA ASP A 305 4.61 7.50 1.04
C ASP A 305 4.18 8.89 0.54
N HIS A 306 3.65 8.95 -0.70
CA HIS A 306 3.24 10.24 -1.29
C HIS A 306 2.43 11.06 -0.27
N PRO A 307 2.77 12.33 -0.05
CA PRO A 307 3.62 13.20 -0.87
C PRO A 307 5.12 13.23 -0.53
N GLU A 308 5.62 12.45 0.43
CA GLU A 308 7.05 12.43 0.82
C GLU A 308 7.96 12.15 -0.40
N THR A 309 7.62 11.15 -1.19
CA THR A 309 8.10 10.97 -2.56
C THR A 309 6.90 11.01 -3.49
N PRO A 310 6.88 11.86 -4.53
CA PRO A 310 5.76 11.88 -5.47
C PRO A 310 5.50 10.51 -6.09
N VAL A 311 4.24 10.09 -6.13
CA VAL A 311 3.80 8.74 -6.50
C VAL A 311 4.31 8.26 -7.85
N GLN A 312 4.49 9.16 -8.82
CA GLN A 312 5.04 8.86 -10.15
C GLN A 312 6.47 8.33 -10.11
N TYR A 313 7.18 8.45 -8.99
CA TYR A 313 8.55 7.95 -8.81
C TYR A 313 8.60 6.56 -8.16
N LEU A 314 7.47 5.85 -8.00
CA LEU A 314 7.48 4.49 -7.48
C LEU A 314 8.44 3.54 -8.24
N PRO A 315 8.49 3.52 -9.60
CA PRO A 315 9.48 2.70 -10.32
C PRO A 315 10.93 3.12 -10.05
N LEU A 316 11.18 4.41 -9.79
CA LEU A 316 12.49 4.91 -9.42
C LEU A 316 12.87 4.46 -8.00
N CYS A 317 11.93 4.44 -7.05
CA CYS A 317 12.16 3.85 -5.73
C CYS A 317 12.60 2.39 -5.82
N ALA A 318 11.95 1.60 -6.68
CA ALA A 318 12.34 0.22 -6.95
C ALA A 318 13.75 0.12 -7.59
N ALA A 319 14.07 1.00 -8.55
CA ALA A 319 15.40 1.08 -9.16
C ALA A 319 16.49 1.44 -8.13
N MET A 320 16.18 2.31 -7.15
CA MET A 320 17.10 2.64 -6.07
C MET A 320 17.35 1.43 -5.14
N ALA A 321 16.35 0.60 -4.89
CA ALA A 321 16.54 -0.66 -4.17
C ALA A 321 17.46 -1.63 -4.94
N VAL A 322 17.35 -1.69 -6.28
CA VAL A 322 18.29 -2.46 -7.12
C VAL A 322 19.70 -1.90 -7.01
N LYS A 323 19.86 -0.58 -7.00
CA LYS A 323 21.17 0.05 -6.75
C LYS A 323 21.74 -0.32 -5.37
N GLY A 324 20.88 -0.54 -4.38
CA GLY A 324 21.26 -1.05 -3.05
C GLY A 324 21.65 -2.54 -3.04
N GLY A 325 21.34 -3.28 -4.12
CA GLY A 325 21.66 -4.71 -4.28
C GLY A 325 20.46 -5.66 -4.35
N LEU A 326 19.23 -5.14 -4.35
CA LEU A 326 18.03 -5.98 -4.51
C LEU A 326 17.98 -6.53 -5.94
N PRO A 327 17.73 -7.84 -6.17
CA PRO A 327 17.51 -8.37 -7.52
C PRO A 327 16.39 -7.63 -8.26
N ALA A 328 16.58 -7.39 -9.56
CA ALA A 328 15.65 -6.59 -10.37
C ALA A 328 14.22 -7.19 -10.36
N ASP A 329 14.09 -8.52 -10.47
CA ASP A 329 12.79 -9.20 -10.43
C ASP A 329 12.11 -9.04 -9.06
N ALA A 330 12.87 -9.06 -7.96
CA ALA A 330 12.37 -8.80 -6.62
C ALA A 330 11.89 -7.35 -6.45
N ALA A 331 12.64 -6.39 -7.03
CA ALA A 331 12.25 -4.99 -7.01
C ALA A 331 10.95 -4.74 -7.80
N LEU A 332 10.79 -5.39 -8.97
CA LEU A 332 9.54 -5.36 -9.73
C LEU A 332 8.39 -6.02 -8.95
N ALA A 333 8.63 -7.16 -8.35
CA ALA A 333 7.63 -7.83 -7.52
C ALA A 333 7.20 -6.95 -6.33
N ALA A 334 8.13 -6.21 -5.73
CA ALA A 334 7.88 -5.32 -4.58
C ALA A 334 7.01 -4.09 -4.90
N ILE A 335 6.84 -3.73 -6.18
CA ILE A 335 5.93 -2.67 -6.64
C ILE A 335 4.78 -3.22 -7.51
N THR A 336 4.56 -4.52 -7.50
CA THR A 336 3.50 -5.20 -8.26
C THR A 336 2.84 -6.28 -7.40
N ILE A 337 3.18 -7.56 -7.62
CA ILE A 337 2.50 -8.69 -6.96
C ILE A 337 2.71 -8.71 -5.44
N TRP A 338 3.92 -8.47 -4.93
CA TRP A 338 4.14 -8.46 -3.47
C TRP A 338 3.44 -7.29 -2.79
N ALA A 339 3.43 -6.11 -3.43
CA ALA A 339 2.67 -4.97 -2.96
C ALA A 339 1.17 -5.27 -2.90
N ALA A 340 0.63 -5.92 -3.95
CA ALA A 340 -0.76 -6.32 -4.01
C ALA A 340 -1.13 -7.40 -2.97
N GLU A 341 -0.22 -8.35 -2.69
CA GLU A 341 -0.40 -9.38 -1.66
C GLU A 341 -0.40 -8.79 -0.25
N ILE A 342 0.55 -7.89 0.04
CA ILE A 342 0.62 -7.19 1.32
C ILE A 342 -0.61 -6.31 1.52
N GLY A 343 -1.08 -5.65 0.46
CA GLY A 343 -2.30 -4.84 0.46
C GLY A 343 -3.61 -5.63 0.45
N GLY A 344 -3.54 -6.97 0.33
CA GLY A 344 -4.73 -7.83 0.31
C GLY A 344 -5.60 -7.67 -0.93
N VAL A 345 -5.02 -7.26 -2.08
CA VAL A 345 -5.71 -7.04 -3.37
C VAL A 345 -5.14 -7.86 -4.53
N ALA A 346 -4.25 -8.81 -4.23
CA ALA A 346 -3.59 -9.64 -5.25
C ALA A 346 -4.54 -10.54 -6.05
N HIS A 347 -5.75 -10.78 -5.56
CA HIS A 347 -6.78 -11.50 -6.31
C HIS A 347 -7.30 -10.70 -7.52
N ARG A 348 -7.09 -9.38 -7.55
CA ARG A 348 -7.50 -8.49 -8.65
C ARG A 348 -6.35 -7.94 -9.46
N VAL A 349 -5.23 -7.54 -8.83
CA VAL A 349 -4.14 -6.76 -9.44
C VAL A 349 -2.76 -7.34 -9.15
N GLY A 350 -1.70 -6.72 -9.66
CA GLY A 350 -0.30 -7.01 -9.33
C GLY A 350 0.36 -8.09 -10.20
N SER A 351 -0.39 -8.82 -11.02
CA SER A 351 0.17 -9.76 -12.03
C SER A 351 -0.73 -9.85 -13.26
N LEU A 352 -0.17 -10.32 -14.37
CA LEU A 352 -0.92 -10.55 -15.63
C LEU A 352 -1.52 -11.95 -15.68
N THR A 353 -2.02 -12.44 -14.54
CA THR A 353 -2.69 -13.74 -14.45
C THR A 353 -4.10 -13.66 -15.03
N THR A 354 -4.51 -14.67 -15.79
CA THR A 354 -5.87 -14.77 -16.35
C THR A 354 -6.96 -14.58 -15.27
N GLY A 355 -7.95 -13.75 -15.57
CA GLY A 355 -9.06 -13.41 -14.68
C GLY A 355 -8.84 -12.19 -13.80
N LYS A 356 -7.59 -11.73 -13.62
CA LYS A 356 -7.31 -10.46 -12.93
C LYS A 356 -7.70 -9.26 -13.78
N ASP A 357 -7.74 -8.09 -13.16
CA ASP A 357 -8.06 -6.84 -13.83
C ASP A 357 -7.04 -6.55 -14.96
N GLY A 358 -7.52 -6.01 -16.05
CA GLY A 358 -6.72 -5.65 -17.20
C GLY A 358 -5.93 -4.36 -17.01
N ASP A 359 -5.12 -4.31 -15.96
CA ASP A 359 -4.24 -3.20 -15.63
C ASP A 359 -2.84 -3.49 -16.17
N VAL A 360 -2.45 -2.77 -17.21
CA VAL A 360 -1.19 -3.03 -17.92
C VAL A 360 -0.44 -1.74 -18.19
N VAL A 361 0.87 -1.79 -17.99
CA VAL A 361 1.82 -0.73 -18.35
C VAL A 361 2.69 -1.20 -19.48
N VAL A 362 2.83 -0.38 -20.52
CA VAL A 362 3.78 -0.60 -21.62
C VAL A 362 4.89 0.42 -21.52
N MET A 363 6.13 -0.02 -21.46
CA MET A 363 7.32 0.82 -21.33
C MET A 363 8.24 0.67 -22.53
N SER A 364 8.93 1.76 -22.91
CA SER A 364 9.85 1.79 -24.05
C SER A 364 11.13 0.98 -23.85
N GLY A 365 11.41 0.55 -22.63
CA GLY A 365 12.59 -0.23 -22.22
C GLY A 365 12.38 -0.81 -20.84
N HIS A 366 13.44 -1.39 -20.25
CA HIS A 366 13.36 -2.04 -18.95
C HIS A 366 12.79 -1.09 -17.88
N PRO A 367 11.76 -1.51 -17.09
CA PRO A 367 11.00 -0.65 -16.20
C PRO A 367 11.84 0.03 -15.10
N LEU A 368 12.94 -0.61 -14.67
CA LEU A 368 13.86 -0.05 -13.67
C LEU A 368 14.99 0.81 -14.28
N ASN A 369 15.01 0.98 -15.60
CA ASN A 369 15.87 1.96 -16.22
C ASN A 369 15.16 3.32 -16.22
N TRP A 370 15.69 4.28 -15.50
CA TRP A 370 15.09 5.59 -15.34
C TRP A 370 14.92 6.39 -16.63
N LEU A 371 15.64 6.03 -17.71
CA LEU A 371 15.48 6.60 -19.05
C LEU A 371 14.30 5.98 -19.82
N SER A 372 13.77 4.86 -19.37
CA SER A 372 12.58 4.23 -19.96
C SER A 372 11.34 5.09 -19.70
N ARG A 373 10.50 5.16 -20.72
CA ARG A 373 9.26 5.96 -20.68
C ARG A 373 8.05 5.04 -20.69
N VAL A 374 7.02 5.43 -19.98
CA VAL A 374 5.70 4.82 -20.13
C VAL A 374 5.15 5.18 -21.51
N SER A 375 4.88 4.19 -22.34
CA SER A 375 4.35 4.34 -23.70
C SER A 375 2.82 4.26 -23.74
N ALA A 376 2.24 3.47 -22.84
CA ALA A 376 0.80 3.37 -22.65
C ALA A 376 0.49 2.80 -21.26
N VAL A 377 -0.66 3.18 -20.74
CA VAL A 377 -1.26 2.61 -19.51
C VAL A 377 -2.67 2.17 -19.85
N VAL A 378 -3.03 1.00 -19.36
CA VAL A 378 -4.37 0.41 -19.47
C VAL A 378 -4.87 0.14 -18.06
N VAL A 379 -6.07 0.55 -17.74
CA VAL A 379 -6.75 0.25 -16.47
C VAL A 379 -8.12 -0.33 -16.79
N ASP A 380 -8.46 -1.45 -16.17
CA ASP A 380 -9.68 -2.21 -16.43
C ASP A 380 -9.93 -2.44 -17.94
N GLY A 381 -8.86 -2.71 -18.67
CA GLY A 381 -8.91 -2.97 -20.13
C GLY A 381 -9.14 -1.74 -21.02
N ARG A 382 -9.11 -0.54 -20.45
CA ARG A 382 -9.27 0.73 -21.19
C ARG A 382 -7.97 1.51 -21.17
N ARG A 383 -7.56 1.99 -22.35
CA ARG A 383 -6.39 2.86 -22.44
C ARG A 383 -6.64 4.16 -21.70
N VAL A 384 -5.74 4.50 -20.80
CA VAL A 384 -5.75 5.79 -20.11
C VAL A 384 -5.23 6.85 -21.10
N THR A 385 -6.02 7.88 -21.33
CA THR A 385 -5.65 9.10 -22.06
C THR A 385 -5.50 10.24 -21.07
N GLU A 386 -4.80 11.30 -21.45
CA GLU A 386 -4.60 12.50 -20.62
C GLU A 386 -5.89 13.12 -20.11
#